data_7a291a5c33cacc08ae897968dca57706
#
_entry.id   7a291a5c33cacc08ae897968dca57706
#
_cell.length_a   1.000
_cell.length_b   1.000
_cell.length_c   1.000
_cell.angle_alpha   90.00
_cell.angle_beta   90.00
_cell.angle_gamma   90.00
#
_symmetry.space_group_name_H-M   'P 1'
#
loop_
_entity.id
_entity.type
_entity.pdbx_description
1 polymer ?
#
loop_
_entity_poly.entity_id
_entity_poly.type
_entity_poly.pdbx_seq_one_letter_code
_entity_poly.pdbx_strand_id
1 'polypeptide(L)'
;EGVLANMDSLAKAEKWDDLLPKVVADIMKYKGAYVAAPVNVHRVNWMWGSSEALKKAGVAAMPKTWDEFFAAADKLKAAGLIPVAHGGQNWQDFTTFESVVLGVGGAKFYQDALVKLDQKALTSPTMTKSLETFRKIKSYTDPAAPGRDWNLATAMVIQEKAAFQFMGDWAKGEFSAAGKVPGKD
;
A
#
# COMPACT_ATOMS: atom_id res chain seq x y z
N GLU A 1 15.62 13.41 20.10
CA GLU A 1 15.88 14.87 20.04
C GLU A 1 15.14 15.67 21.15
N GLY A 2 14.51 15.00 22.14
CA GLY A 2 13.90 15.65 23.31
C GLY A 2 12.56 16.37 23.08
N VAL A 3 11.93 16.19 21.91
CA VAL A 3 10.65 16.82 21.58
C VAL A 3 9.44 15.95 21.91
N LEU A 4 9.63 14.65 22.16
CA LEU A 4 8.55 13.74 22.51
C LEU A 4 8.49 13.51 24.02
N ALA A 5 7.27 13.51 24.57
CA ALA A 5 7.05 13.22 25.98
C ALA A 5 7.23 11.73 26.26
N ASN A 6 7.71 11.40 27.46
CA ASN A 6 7.71 10.03 27.97
C ASN A 6 6.29 9.64 28.42
N MET A 7 5.81 8.50 27.93
CA MET A 7 4.47 7.98 28.22
C MET A 7 4.47 6.70 29.05
N ASP A 8 5.62 6.30 29.63
CA ASP A 8 5.75 5.03 30.35
C ASP A 8 4.75 4.88 31.51
N SER A 9 4.45 5.96 32.23
CA SER A 9 3.50 5.93 33.34
C SER A 9 2.10 5.53 32.86
N LEU A 10 1.64 6.12 31.75
CA LEU A 10 0.36 5.79 31.12
C LEU A 10 0.39 4.38 30.52
N ALA A 11 1.44 4.05 29.78
CA ALA A 11 1.61 2.75 29.15
C ALA A 11 1.56 1.61 30.17
N LYS A 12 2.17 1.81 31.35
CA LYS A 12 2.14 0.85 32.47
C LYS A 12 0.74 0.77 33.10
N ALA A 13 0.09 1.90 33.36
CA ALA A 13 -1.25 1.93 33.95
C ALA A 13 -2.27 1.22 33.04
N GLU A 14 -2.17 1.42 31.73
CA GLU A 14 -3.06 0.85 30.72
C GLU A 14 -2.57 -0.50 30.14
N LYS A 15 -1.46 -1.05 30.68
CA LYS A 15 -0.90 -2.36 30.31
C LYS A 15 -0.63 -2.53 28.82
N TRP A 16 -0.04 -1.52 28.19
CA TRP A 16 0.18 -1.54 26.73
C TRP A 16 1.03 -2.71 26.25
N ASP A 17 2.04 -3.13 27.03
CA ASP A 17 2.88 -4.29 26.67
C ASP A 17 2.09 -5.62 26.63
N ASP A 18 0.99 -5.72 27.40
CA ASP A 18 0.11 -6.89 27.40
C ASP A 18 -0.95 -6.85 26.29
N LEU A 19 -1.39 -5.64 25.92
CA LEU A 19 -2.48 -5.43 24.98
C LEU A 19 -2.03 -5.30 23.53
N LEU A 20 -0.86 -4.71 23.29
CA LEU A 20 -0.36 -4.43 21.95
C LEU A 20 0.40 -5.61 21.36
N PRO A 21 0.23 -5.88 20.06
CA PRO A 21 1.17 -6.74 19.35
C PRO A 21 2.60 -6.20 19.53
N LYS A 22 3.57 -7.10 19.77
CA LYS A 22 4.96 -6.71 20.04
C LYS A 22 5.53 -5.73 19.02
N VAL A 23 5.26 -5.94 17.74
CA VAL A 23 5.73 -5.05 16.65
C VAL A 23 5.19 -3.62 16.80
N VAL A 24 3.96 -3.45 17.26
CA VAL A 24 3.36 -2.13 17.52
C VAL A 24 3.99 -1.49 18.75
N ALA A 25 4.12 -2.24 19.85
CA ALA A 25 4.76 -1.76 21.06
C ALA A 25 6.21 -1.29 20.81
N ASP A 26 6.98 -2.08 20.04
CA ASP A 26 8.38 -1.76 19.72
C ASP A 26 8.50 -0.47 18.91
N ILE A 27 7.61 -0.22 17.94
CA ILE A 27 7.60 1.01 17.13
C ILE A 27 7.25 2.26 17.93
N MET A 28 6.42 2.12 18.99
CA MET A 28 6.04 3.22 19.87
C MET A 28 7.12 3.61 20.88
N LYS A 29 8.23 2.83 20.95
CA LYS A 29 9.31 3.06 21.90
C LYS A 29 10.54 3.69 21.23
N TYR A 30 11.15 4.64 21.93
CA TYR A 30 12.47 5.16 21.62
C TYR A 30 13.40 4.94 22.82
N LYS A 31 14.53 4.26 22.58
CA LYS A 31 15.49 3.86 23.64
C LYS A 31 14.81 3.11 24.81
N GLY A 32 13.80 2.28 24.48
CA GLY A 32 13.09 1.45 25.45
C GLY A 32 11.91 2.12 26.16
N ALA A 33 11.71 3.42 26.00
CA ALA A 33 10.62 4.19 26.61
C ALA A 33 9.51 4.48 25.61
N TYR A 34 8.25 4.38 25.99
CA TYR A 34 7.11 4.79 25.19
C TYR A 34 7.13 6.31 24.97
N VAL A 35 7.09 6.72 23.71
CA VAL A 35 7.07 8.13 23.28
C VAL A 35 5.89 8.44 22.35
N ALA A 36 5.07 7.45 22.06
CA ALA A 36 3.86 7.58 21.24
C ALA A 36 2.78 6.62 21.74
N ALA A 37 1.52 7.01 21.56
CA ALA A 37 0.36 6.15 21.81
C ALA A 37 -0.17 5.63 20.47
N PRO A 38 -0.45 4.32 20.30
CA PRO A 38 -1.07 3.80 19.10
C PRO A 38 -2.55 4.21 19.09
N VAL A 39 -2.98 4.85 18.00
CA VAL A 39 -4.40 5.20 17.80
C VAL A 39 -5.09 4.13 16.95
N ASN A 40 -4.44 3.71 15.87
CA ASN A 40 -4.88 2.65 14.98
C ASN A 40 -3.67 1.97 14.33
N VAL A 41 -3.91 0.85 13.64
CA VAL A 41 -2.90 0.12 12.88
C VAL A 41 -3.44 -0.08 11.47
N HIS A 42 -2.71 0.41 10.48
CA HIS A 42 -3.09 0.32 9.09
C HIS A 42 -2.23 -0.69 8.31
N ARG A 43 -2.89 -1.47 7.44
CA ARG A 43 -2.21 -2.20 6.39
C ARG A 43 -2.06 -1.29 5.18
N VAL A 44 -0.88 -0.71 5.02
CA VAL A 44 -0.61 0.32 4.01
C VAL A 44 -0.47 -0.28 2.60
N ASN A 45 0.14 -1.46 2.51
CA ASN A 45 0.47 -2.17 1.27
C ASN A 45 -0.67 -3.06 0.75
N TRP A 46 -1.85 -2.51 0.60
CA TRP A 46 -3.02 -3.22 0.08
C TRP A 46 -3.22 -2.91 -1.41
N MET A 47 -3.63 -3.92 -2.20
CA MET A 47 -4.08 -3.71 -3.56
C MET A 47 -5.60 -3.92 -3.63
N TRP A 48 -6.30 -2.89 -4.03
CA TRP A 48 -7.73 -2.92 -4.31
C TRP A 48 -7.95 -3.19 -5.79
N GLY A 49 -9.03 -3.88 -6.15
CA GLY A 49 -9.36 -4.17 -7.53
C GLY A 49 -10.86 -4.23 -7.73
N SER A 50 -11.35 -3.68 -8.84
CA SER A 50 -12.75 -3.76 -9.24
C SER A 50 -13.03 -5.05 -10.01
N SER A 51 -13.87 -5.92 -9.45
CA SER A 51 -14.28 -7.16 -10.11
C SER A 51 -14.98 -6.90 -11.45
N GLU A 52 -15.79 -5.85 -11.55
CA GLU A 52 -16.46 -5.49 -12.79
C GLU A 52 -15.50 -4.96 -13.86
N ALA A 53 -14.53 -4.12 -13.50
CA ALA A 53 -13.51 -3.67 -14.44
C ALA A 53 -12.67 -4.84 -14.95
N LEU A 54 -12.28 -5.77 -14.09
CA LEU A 54 -11.56 -7.00 -14.45
C LEU A 54 -12.38 -7.85 -15.43
N LYS A 55 -13.65 -8.06 -15.14
CA LYS A 55 -14.58 -8.81 -15.98
C LYS A 55 -14.73 -8.18 -17.37
N LYS A 56 -14.90 -6.85 -17.46
CA LYS A 56 -14.98 -6.12 -18.71
C LYS A 56 -13.73 -6.34 -19.60
N ALA A 57 -12.56 -6.50 -18.98
CA ALA A 57 -11.30 -6.74 -19.68
C ALA A 57 -11.00 -8.24 -19.91
N GLY A 58 -11.89 -9.16 -19.53
CA GLY A 58 -11.65 -10.59 -19.65
C GLY A 58 -10.56 -11.12 -18.71
N VAL A 59 -10.40 -10.48 -17.55
CA VAL A 59 -9.50 -10.92 -16.48
C VAL A 59 -10.32 -11.71 -15.46
N ALA A 60 -10.03 -13.01 -15.34
CA ALA A 60 -10.87 -13.94 -14.58
C ALA A 60 -10.73 -13.83 -13.06
N ALA A 61 -9.59 -13.33 -12.55
CA ALA A 61 -9.32 -13.24 -11.12
C ALA A 61 -8.31 -12.13 -10.81
N MET A 62 -8.24 -11.73 -9.54
CA MET A 62 -7.19 -10.85 -9.03
C MET A 62 -5.80 -11.47 -9.24
N PRO A 63 -4.82 -10.71 -9.76
CA PRO A 63 -3.47 -11.21 -9.97
C PRO A 63 -2.78 -11.50 -8.64
N LYS A 64 -1.99 -12.57 -8.61
CA LYS A 64 -1.21 -13.03 -7.44
C LYS A 64 0.28 -12.74 -7.56
N THR A 65 0.74 -12.45 -8.76
CA THR A 65 2.14 -12.16 -9.07
C THR A 65 2.24 -10.87 -9.89
N TRP A 66 3.42 -10.26 -9.96
CA TRP A 66 3.65 -9.09 -10.80
C TRP A 66 3.49 -9.39 -12.28
N ASP A 67 3.85 -10.58 -12.74
CA ASP A 67 3.66 -10.97 -14.13
C ASP A 67 2.17 -11.09 -14.49
N GLU A 68 1.37 -11.70 -13.62
CA GLU A 68 -0.10 -11.75 -13.76
C GLU A 68 -0.72 -10.35 -13.70
N PHE A 69 -0.20 -9.47 -12.81
CA PHE A 69 -0.65 -8.09 -12.70
C PHE A 69 -0.41 -7.32 -14.00
N PHE A 70 0.78 -7.40 -14.59
CA PHE A 70 1.07 -6.72 -15.85
C PHE A 70 0.28 -7.30 -17.02
N ALA A 71 0.09 -8.61 -17.08
CA ALA A 71 -0.77 -9.25 -18.08
C ALA A 71 -2.23 -8.77 -17.97
N ALA A 72 -2.74 -8.63 -16.73
CA ALA A 72 -4.07 -8.07 -16.48
C ALA A 72 -4.12 -6.57 -16.88
N ALA A 73 -3.10 -5.80 -16.55
CA ALA A 73 -3.00 -4.39 -16.89
C ALA A 73 -2.99 -4.14 -18.40
N ASP A 74 -2.32 -5.00 -19.17
CA ASP A 74 -2.33 -4.93 -20.64
C ASP A 74 -3.74 -5.18 -21.22
N LYS A 75 -4.46 -6.16 -20.69
CA LYS A 75 -5.85 -6.43 -21.08
C LYS A 75 -6.79 -5.27 -20.73
N LEU A 76 -6.64 -4.69 -19.55
CA LEU A 76 -7.42 -3.53 -19.12
C LEU A 76 -7.18 -2.34 -20.05
N LYS A 77 -5.93 -2.06 -20.38
CA LYS A 77 -5.56 -1.00 -21.32
C LYS A 77 -6.13 -1.24 -22.72
N ALA A 78 -6.09 -2.48 -23.21
CA ALA A 78 -6.69 -2.87 -24.49
C ALA A 78 -8.22 -2.72 -24.49
N ALA A 79 -8.88 -2.90 -23.33
CA ALA A 79 -10.31 -2.68 -23.14
C ALA A 79 -10.69 -1.19 -22.94
N GLY A 80 -9.73 -0.26 -23.02
CA GLY A 80 -9.97 1.19 -22.84
C GLY A 80 -10.13 1.63 -21.39
N LEU A 81 -9.78 0.77 -20.44
CA LEU A 81 -9.80 1.08 -19.01
C LEU A 81 -8.43 1.54 -18.52
N ILE A 82 -8.42 2.37 -17.47
CA ILE A 82 -7.19 2.74 -16.77
C ILE A 82 -6.79 1.55 -15.88
N PRO A 83 -5.61 0.92 -16.07
CA PRO A 83 -5.23 -0.21 -15.24
C PRO A 83 -5.05 0.16 -13.77
N VAL A 84 -4.39 1.29 -13.48
CA VAL A 84 -4.06 1.71 -12.12
C VAL A 84 -4.55 3.13 -11.86
N ALA A 85 -5.50 3.27 -10.94
CA ALA A 85 -5.84 4.56 -10.34
C ALA A 85 -4.75 4.93 -9.33
N HIS A 86 -4.11 6.07 -9.54
CA HIS A 86 -3.04 6.54 -8.68
C HIS A 86 -3.22 8.02 -8.36
N GLY A 87 -2.90 8.40 -7.12
CA GLY A 87 -2.75 9.79 -6.73
C GLY A 87 -1.30 10.24 -6.89
N GLY A 88 -1.08 11.51 -7.14
CA GLY A 88 0.23 12.04 -7.49
C GLY A 88 0.98 12.69 -6.33
N GLN A 89 0.74 12.29 -5.10
CA GLN A 89 1.44 12.80 -3.92
C GLN A 89 2.53 11.80 -3.49
N ASN A 90 3.67 12.29 -3.00
CA ASN A 90 4.84 11.46 -2.66
C ASN A 90 4.53 10.29 -1.72
N TRP A 91 3.66 10.47 -0.74
CA TRP A 91 3.29 9.39 0.18
C TRP A 91 2.51 8.27 -0.51
N GLN A 92 1.74 8.57 -1.56
CA GLN A 92 1.02 7.57 -2.36
C GLN A 92 1.99 6.79 -3.25
N ASP A 93 3.02 7.45 -3.79
CA ASP A 93 4.11 6.78 -4.48
C ASP A 93 4.81 5.80 -3.54
N PHE A 94 5.02 6.19 -2.27
CA PHE A 94 5.63 5.31 -1.27
C PHE A 94 4.75 4.10 -0.95
N THR A 95 3.44 4.24 -0.80
CA THR A 95 2.54 3.09 -0.55
C THR A 95 2.59 2.07 -1.69
N THR A 96 2.70 2.53 -2.93
CA THR A 96 2.87 1.66 -4.08
C THR A 96 4.25 1.02 -4.08
N PHE A 97 5.30 1.79 -3.81
CA PHE A 97 6.68 1.30 -3.78
C PHE A 97 6.90 0.23 -2.71
N GLU A 98 6.40 0.43 -1.49
CA GLU A 98 6.54 -0.59 -0.44
C GLU A 98 5.78 -1.88 -0.75
N SER A 99 4.63 -1.78 -1.44
CA SER A 99 3.90 -2.96 -1.94
C SER A 99 4.75 -3.73 -2.97
N VAL A 100 5.47 -3.01 -3.84
CA VAL A 100 6.39 -3.61 -4.81
C VAL A 100 7.57 -4.26 -4.11
N VAL A 101 8.22 -3.57 -3.17
CA VAL A 101 9.38 -4.10 -2.42
C VAL A 101 9.00 -5.39 -1.69
N LEU A 102 7.84 -5.41 -1.04
CA LEU A 102 7.33 -6.60 -0.36
C LEU A 102 7.03 -7.73 -1.35
N GLY A 103 6.37 -7.42 -2.46
CA GLY A 103 5.97 -8.42 -3.47
C GLY A 103 7.15 -9.00 -4.26
N VAL A 104 8.22 -8.24 -4.48
CA VAL A 104 9.43 -8.68 -5.19
C VAL A 104 10.39 -9.42 -4.26
N GLY A 105 10.63 -8.88 -3.06
CA GLY A 105 11.69 -9.34 -2.16
C GLY A 105 11.20 -10.17 -0.96
N GLY A 106 9.91 -10.14 -0.67
CA GLY A 106 9.32 -10.79 0.49
C GLY A 106 9.56 -10.03 1.80
N ALA A 107 8.96 -10.54 2.88
CA ALA A 107 8.95 -9.87 4.19
C ALA A 107 10.35 -9.61 4.76
N LYS A 108 11.28 -10.57 4.61
CA LYS A 108 12.65 -10.40 5.10
C LYS A 108 13.37 -9.26 4.39
N PHE A 109 13.26 -9.22 3.06
CA PHE A 109 13.85 -8.15 2.26
C PHE A 109 13.26 -6.79 2.60
N TYR A 110 11.93 -6.71 2.75
CA TYR A 110 11.24 -5.50 3.21
C TYR A 110 11.81 -5.00 4.54
N GLN A 111 11.95 -5.89 5.53
CA GLN A 111 12.55 -5.56 6.84
C GLN A 111 13.97 -5.03 6.72
N ASP A 112 14.82 -5.70 5.94
CA ASP A 112 16.22 -5.31 5.80
C ASP A 112 16.34 -3.98 5.04
N ALA A 113 15.58 -3.79 3.96
CA ALA A 113 15.66 -2.60 3.11
C ALA A 113 14.97 -1.37 3.69
N LEU A 114 13.69 -1.49 4.13
CA LEU A 114 12.86 -0.32 4.48
C LEU A 114 12.77 -0.05 5.97
N VAL A 115 13.06 -1.04 6.82
CA VAL A 115 13.02 -0.86 8.28
C VAL A 115 14.42 -0.68 8.85
N LYS A 116 15.36 -1.58 8.50
CA LYS A 116 16.75 -1.52 8.99
C LYS A 116 17.66 -0.60 8.16
N LEU A 117 17.23 -0.24 6.96
CA LEU A 117 17.98 0.56 5.99
C LEU A 117 19.36 -0.05 5.69
N ASP A 118 19.42 -1.40 5.59
CA ASP A 118 20.66 -2.13 5.32
C ASP A 118 21.17 -1.77 3.93
N GLN A 119 22.40 -1.26 3.88
CA GLN A 119 23.03 -0.80 2.63
C GLN A 119 23.16 -1.92 1.59
N LYS A 120 23.40 -3.17 2.01
CA LYS A 120 23.48 -4.30 1.08
C LYS A 120 22.13 -4.62 0.47
N ALA A 121 21.04 -4.54 1.26
CA ALA A 121 19.69 -4.71 0.75
C ALA A 121 19.31 -3.58 -0.23
N LEU A 122 19.60 -2.33 0.12
CA LEU A 122 19.27 -1.15 -0.68
C LEU A 122 20.02 -1.09 -2.03
N THR A 123 21.21 -1.69 -2.12
CA THR A 123 22.02 -1.74 -3.36
C THR A 123 21.98 -3.09 -4.07
N SER A 124 21.06 -3.98 -3.68
CA SER A 124 20.96 -5.34 -4.20
C SER A 124 20.25 -5.41 -5.56
N PRO A 125 20.46 -6.50 -6.33
CA PRO A 125 19.66 -6.78 -7.51
C PRO A 125 18.14 -6.86 -7.24
N THR A 126 17.74 -7.29 -6.03
CA THR A 126 16.33 -7.31 -5.61
C THR A 126 15.75 -5.90 -5.52
N MET A 127 16.51 -4.93 -5.01
CA MET A 127 16.07 -3.54 -5.00
C MET A 127 16.01 -2.97 -6.42
N THR A 128 16.99 -3.27 -7.27
CA THR A 128 16.95 -2.88 -8.70
C THR A 128 15.67 -3.41 -9.36
N LYS A 129 15.35 -4.69 -9.17
CA LYS A 129 14.11 -5.29 -9.68
C LYS A 129 12.86 -4.61 -9.14
N SER A 130 12.87 -4.22 -7.86
CA SER A 130 11.76 -3.48 -7.24
C SER A 130 11.57 -2.11 -7.89
N LEU A 131 12.64 -1.36 -8.12
CA LEU A 131 12.59 -0.06 -8.79
C LEU A 131 12.14 -0.17 -10.25
N GLU A 132 12.59 -1.17 -10.98
CA GLU A 132 12.14 -1.46 -12.36
C GLU A 132 10.64 -1.79 -12.40
N THR A 133 10.16 -2.62 -11.48
CA THR A 133 8.75 -2.99 -11.34
C THR A 133 7.90 -1.75 -11.02
N PHE A 134 8.34 -0.94 -10.05
CA PHE A 134 7.67 0.31 -9.68
C PHE A 134 7.61 1.29 -10.86
N ARG A 135 8.73 1.47 -11.56
CA ARG A 135 8.78 2.29 -12.79
C ARG A 135 7.83 1.79 -13.86
N LYS A 136 7.69 0.48 -14.03
CA LYS A 136 6.77 -0.12 -14.99
C LYS A 136 5.31 0.18 -14.66
N ILE A 137 4.92 0.17 -13.38
CA ILE A 137 3.55 0.51 -12.94
C ILE A 137 3.14 1.89 -13.43
N LYS A 138 4.05 2.87 -13.43
CA LYS A 138 3.77 4.23 -13.91
C LYS A 138 3.21 4.27 -15.34
N SER A 139 3.59 3.33 -16.21
CA SER A 139 3.07 3.26 -17.59
C SER A 139 1.61 2.82 -17.69
N TYR A 140 1.02 2.40 -16.57
CA TYR A 140 -0.36 1.95 -16.44
C TYR A 140 -1.25 2.93 -15.66
N THR A 141 -0.69 4.04 -15.18
CA THR A 141 -1.46 5.14 -14.58
C THR A 141 -1.91 6.12 -15.65
N ASP A 142 -2.95 6.92 -15.35
CA ASP A 142 -3.39 7.96 -16.28
C ASP A 142 -2.54 9.25 -16.16
N PRO A 143 -2.47 10.06 -17.26
CA PRO A 143 -1.65 11.27 -17.27
C PRO A 143 -2.08 12.35 -16.26
N ALA A 144 -3.33 12.32 -15.79
CA ALA A 144 -3.87 13.29 -14.83
C ALA A 144 -3.61 12.89 -13.36
N ALA A 145 -2.83 11.82 -13.12
CA ALA A 145 -2.49 11.38 -11.77
C ALA A 145 -1.71 12.42 -10.93
N PRO A 146 -0.77 13.24 -11.48
CA PRO A 146 -0.02 14.18 -10.67
C PRO A 146 -0.91 15.13 -9.85
N GLY A 147 -0.65 15.20 -8.54
CA GLY A 147 -1.39 16.07 -7.61
C GLY A 147 -2.77 15.55 -7.17
N ARG A 148 -3.23 14.43 -7.72
CA ARG A 148 -4.53 13.85 -7.33
C ARG A 148 -4.50 13.33 -5.91
N ASP A 149 -5.56 13.63 -5.15
CA ASP A 149 -5.78 13.04 -3.84
C ASP A 149 -6.15 11.54 -3.96
N TRP A 150 -5.79 10.78 -2.95
CA TRP A 150 -5.98 9.32 -2.94
C TRP A 150 -7.45 8.88 -3.05
N ASN A 151 -8.38 9.62 -2.41
CA ASN A 151 -9.81 9.32 -2.48
C ASN A 151 -10.40 9.59 -3.88
N LEU A 152 -9.85 10.53 -4.62
CA LEU A 152 -10.23 10.74 -6.03
C LEU A 152 -9.76 9.57 -6.92
N ALA A 153 -8.60 9.00 -6.62
CA ALA A 153 -8.16 7.77 -7.27
C ALA A 153 -9.06 6.58 -6.89
N THR A 154 -9.47 6.47 -5.63
CA THR A 154 -10.43 5.45 -5.17
C THR A 154 -11.77 5.60 -5.90
N ALA A 155 -12.26 6.84 -6.07
CA ALA A 155 -13.49 7.09 -6.83
C ALA A 155 -13.43 6.59 -8.28
N MET A 156 -12.26 6.60 -8.92
CA MET A 156 -12.10 6.03 -10.28
C MET A 156 -12.32 4.52 -10.29
N VAL A 157 -11.88 3.81 -9.24
CA VAL A 157 -12.12 2.36 -9.09
C VAL A 157 -13.61 2.10 -8.81
N ILE A 158 -14.22 2.86 -7.91
CA ILE A 158 -15.66 2.79 -7.59
C ILE A 158 -16.52 2.98 -8.85
N GLN A 159 -16.13 3.93 -9.71
CA GLN A 159 -16.81 4.23 -10.97
C GLN A 159 -16.42 3.30 -12.13
N GLU A 160 -15.58 2.29 -11.87
CA GLU A 160 -15.13 1.31 -12.87
C GLU A 160 -14.39 1.94 -14.06
N LYS A 161 -13.85 3.15 -13.89
CA LYS A 161 -12.98 3.82 -14.87
C LYS A 161 -11.54 3.31 -14.78
N ALA A 162 -11.15 2.82 -13.61
CA ALA A 162 -9.89 2.18 -13.35
C ALA A 162 -10.08 0.85 -12.62
N ALA A 163 -9.13 -0.07 -12.77
CA ALA A 163 -9.28 -1.41 -12.22
C ALA A 163 -8.58 -1.61 -10.88
N PHE A 164 -7.34 -1.13 -10.72
CA PHE A 164 -6.54 -1.36 -9.53
C PHE A 164 -6.17 -0.06 -8.82
N GLN A 165 -5.98 -0.15 -7.50
CA GLN A 165 -5.35 0.91 -6.71
C GLN A 165 -4.48 0.29 -5.61
N PHE A 166 -3.24 0.77 -5.49
CA PHE A 166 -2.38 0.49 -4.32
C PHE A 166 -2.65 1.57 -3.28
N MET A 167 -3.33 1.20 -2.20
CA MET A 167 -3.74 2.13 -1.16
C MET A 167 -4.00 1.36 0.13
N GLY A 168 -3.76 1.99 1.27
CA GLY A 168 -3.97 1.35 2.55
C GLY A 168 -5.42 0.96 2.82
N ASP A 169 -5.61 0.21 3.89
CA ASP A 169 -6.91 -0.35 4.29
C ASP A 169 -7.99 0.70 4.58
N TRP A 170 -7.61 1.95 4.84
CA TRP A 170 -8.54 3.08 5.00
C TRP A 170 -9.41 3.33 3.76
N ALA A 171 -8.94 2.95 2.56
CA ALA A 171 -9.75 3.06 1.34
C ALA A 171 -11.02 2.22 1.40
N LYS A 172 -11.09 1.20 2.26
CA LYS A 172 -12.31 0.43 2.53
C LYS A 172 -13.50 1.33 2.88
N GLY A 173 -13.24 2.41 3.63
CA GLY A 173 -14.28 3.38 4.02
C GLY A 173 -14.95 4.03 2.81
N GLU A 174 -14.16 4.45 1.82
CA GLU A 174 -14.65 5.04 0.58
C GLU A 174 -15.51 4.05 -0.23
N PHE A 175 -15.03 2.80 -0.38
CA PHE A 175 -15.80 1.75 -1.07
C PHE A 175 -17.12 1.47 -0.37
N SER A 176 -17.11 1.32 0.96
CA SER A 176 -18.31 1.05 1.75
C SER A 176 -19.30 2.20 1.71
N ALA A 177 -18.84 3.45 1.79
CA ALA A 177 -19.67 4.64 1.69
C ALA A 177 -20.36 4.77 0.31
N ALA A 178 -19.71 4.26 -0.74
CA ALA A 178 -20.26 4.19 -2.09
C ALA A 178 -21.15 2.94 -2.34
N GLY A 179 -21.47 2.18 -1.30
CA GLY A 179 -22.30 0.98 -1.41
C GLY A 179 -21.60 -0.25 -1.99
N LYS A 180 -20.27 -0.20 -2.18
CA LYS A 180 -19.50 -1.37 -2.60
C LYS A 180 -19.19 -2.28 -1.42
N VAL A 181 -19.10 -3.58 -1.69
CA VAL A 181 -18.81 -4.61 -0.68
C VAL A 181 -17.40 -5.15 -0.90
N PRO A 182 -16.40 -4.69 -0.13
CA PRO A 182 -15.03 -5.20 -0.24
C PRO A 182 -14.97 -6.72 -0.08
N GLY A 183 -14.27 -7.37 -1.01
CA GLY A 183 -14.19 -8.84 -1.09
C GLY A 183 -15.26 -9.47 -1.99
N LYS A 184 -16.19 -8.67 -2.54
CA LYS A 184 -17.22 -9.13 -3.46
C LYS A 184 -17.26 -8.33 -4.76
N ASP A 185 -17.19 -6.98 -4.69
CA ASP A 185 -17.32 -6.07 -5.85
C ASP A 185 -15.98 -5.70 -6.51
#